data_98bf2182be62eddb7af54bb93adf5a31
#
_entry.id   98bf2182be62eddb7af54bb93adf5a31
#
_cell.length_a   1.000
_cell.length_b   1.000
_cell.length_c   1.000
_cell.angle_alpha   90.00
_cell.angle_beta   90.00
_cell.angle_gamma   90.00
#
_symmetry.space_group_name_H-M   'P 1'
#
loop_
_entity.id
_entity.type
_entity.pdbx_description
1 polymer ?
#
loop_
_entity_poly.entity_id
_entity_poly.type
_entity_poly.pdbx_seq_one_letter_code
_entity_poly.pdbx_strand_id
1 'polypeptide(L)'
;MRRSLPPVASRVSDTLIARGHHGVIITQPMPAHSAAETAHALGVDIGAVTEARVYLLDDDPILLLLAGGHRVDLGRTGIRLEGRLTAASEELARQVTGQPADGTAPVGHPTNLPTYIDNALSRHRELWACGGHPNTLFRTSFSELVRITAGLAIDVD
;
A
#
# COMPACT_ATOMS: atom_id res chain seq x y z
N MET A 1 -23.93 16.81 -0.64
CA MET A 1 -22.66 17.55 -0.61
C MET A 1 -21.49 16.57 -0.53
N ARG A 2 -20.59 16.69 -1.44
CA ARG A 2 -19.41 15.82 -1.48
C ARG A 2 -18.44 16.22 -0.38
N ARG A 3 -18.02 15.25 0.46
CA ARG A 3 -16.93 15.51 1.38
C ARG A 3 -15.63 15.67 0.61
N SER A 4 -14.90 16.75 0.89
CA SER A 4 -13.57 16.93 0.34
C SER A 4 -12.62 15.91 0.94
N LEU A 5 -11.84 15.23 0.08
CA LEU A 5 -10.75 14.39 0.54
C LEU A 5 -9.56 15.27 0.96
N PRO A 6 -8.73 14.82 1.91
CA PRO A 6 -7.44 15.46 2.14
C PRO A 6 -6.65 15.56 0.83
N PRO A 7 -5.81 16.61 0.66
CA PRO A 7 -5.08 16.80 -0.61
C PRO A 7 -4.29 15.56 -1.08
N VAL A 8 -3.68 14.84 -0.14
CA VAL A 8 -2.94 13.61 -0.46
C VAL A 8 -3.88 12.54 -1.01
N ALA A 9 -5.05 12.35 -0.39
CA ALA A 9 -6.04 11.38 -0.84
C ALA A 9 -6.64 11.78 -2.19
N SER A 10 -6.82 13.06 -2.46
CA SER A 10 -7.26 13.53 -3.78
C SER A 10 -6.25 13.17 -4.87
N ARG A 11 -4.96 13.31 -4.60
CA ARG A 11 -3.92 12.90 -5.55
C ARG A 11 -3.93 11.40 -5.79
N VAL A 12 -4.15 10.63 -4.73
CA VAL A 12 -4.28 9.16 -4.86
C VAL A 12 -5.48 8.82 -5.74
N SER A 13 -6.63 9.43 -5.48
CA SER A 13 -7.85 9.21 -6.28
C SER A 13 -7.61 9.55 -7.75
N ASP A 14 -7.00 10.69 -8.03
CA ASP A 14 -6.69 11.11 -9.41
C ASP A 14 -5.76 10.13 -10.10
N THR A 15 -4.76 9.64 -9.41
CA THR A 15 -3.82 8.64 -9.94
C THR A 15 -4.53 7.32 -10.24
N LEU A 16 -5.39 6.87 -9.32
CA LEU A 16 -6.18 5.65 -9.51
C LEU A 16 -7.05 5.76 -10.77
N ILE A 17 -7.76 6.86 -10.93
CA ILE A 17 -8.62 7.10 -12.10
C ILE A 17 -7.77 7.10 -13.38
N ALA A 18 -6.63 7.79 -13.37
CA ALA A 18 -5.74 7.85 -14.52
C ALA A 18 -5.22 6.47 -14.93
N ARG A 19 -5.18 5.52 -14.00
CA ARG A 19 -4.69 4.16 -14.25
C ARG A 19 -5.81 3.12 -14.40
N GLY A 20 -7.04 3.58 -14.58
CA GLY A 20 -8.17 2.71 -14.90
C GLY A 20 -8.90 2.10 -13.71
N HIS A 21 -8.65 2.60 -12.50
CA HIS A 21 -9.39 2.24 -11.29
C HIS A 21 -10.56 3.23 -11.12
N HIS A 22 -11.63 2.81 -10.41
CA HIS A 22 -12.76 3.71 -10.17
C HIS A 22 -12.42 4.94 -9.32
N GLY A 23 -11.33 4.89 -8.55
CA GLY A 23 -10.83 6.03 -7.80
C GLY A 23 -11.66 6.44 -6.59
N VAL A 24 -12.60 5.62 -6.16
CA VAL A 24 -13.48 5.92 -5.02
C VAL A 24 -12.73 5.67 -3.72
N ILE A 25 -12.48 6.73 -2.97
CA ILE A 25 -11.85 6.66 -1.65
C ILE A 25 -12.92 6.97 -0.62
N ILE A 26 -13.09 6.07 0.34
CA ILE A 26 -14.00 6.27 1.45
C ILE A 26 -13.24 6.84 2.65
N THR A 27 -13.93 7.67 3.43
CA THR A 27 -13.40 8.24 4.67
C THR A 27 -14.09 7.56 5.85
N GLN A 28 -13.28 7.06 6.79
CA GLN A 28 -13.80 6.48 8.02
C GLN A 28 -13.87 7.53 9.13
N PRO A 29 -14.80 7.39 10.10
CA PRO A 29 -14.93 8.34 11.20
C PRO A 29 -13.70 8.44 12.07
N MET A 30 -12.98 7.31 12.23
CA MET A 30 -11.77 7.23 13.06
C MET A 30 -10.59 6.77 12.23
N PRO A 31 -9.41 7.35 12.44
CA PRO A 31 -8.22 6.85 11.77
C PRO A 31 -7.84 5.46 12.27
N ALA A 32 -7.34 4.62 11.37
CA ALA A 32 -6.77 3.32 11.72
C ALA A 32 -5.25 3.41 11.55
N HIS A 33 -4.51 2.95 12.55
CA HIS A 33 -3.05 3.04 12.57
C HIS A 33 -2.37 1.69 12.36
N SER A 34 -3.15 0.64 12.08
CA SER A 34 -2.63 -0.69 11.79
C SER A 34 -3.59 -1.45 10.89
N ALA A 35 -3.07 -2.48 10.23
CA ALA A 35 -3.93 -3.38 9.43
C ALA A 35 -4.97 -4.08 10.32
N ALA A 36 -4.62 -4.42 11.55
CA ALA A 36 -5.55 -5.04 12.50
C ALA A 36 -6.72 -4.12 12.84
N GLU A 37 -6.46 -2.84 13.08
CA GLU A 37 -7.51 -1.85 13.33
C GLU A 37 -8.42 -1.67 12.10
N THR A 38 -7.84 -1.59 10.92
CA THR A 38 -8.60 -1.47 9.67
C THR A 38 -9.48 -2.71 9.45
N ALA A 39 -8.92 -3.90 9.61
CA ALA A 39 -9.65 -5.15 9.45
C ALA A 39 -10.83 -5.24 10.42
N HIS A 40 -10.62 -4.85 11.68
CA HIS A 40 -11.65 -4.84 12.68
C HIS A 40 -12.78 -3.87 12.32
N ALA A 41 -12.42 -2.65 11.90
CA ALA A 41 -13.39 -1.63 11.52
C ALA A 41 -14.25 -2.05 10.31
N LEU A 42 -13.65 -2.76 9.35
CA LEU A 42 -14.34 -3.22 8.15
C LEU A 42 -15.03 -4.58 8.31
N GLY A 43 -14.70 -5.33 9.36
CA GLY A 43 -15.20 -6.69 9.52
C GLY A 43 -14.64 -7.67 8.50
N VAL A 44 -13.38 -7.51 8.11
CA VAL A 44 -12.69 -8.38 7.13
C VAL A 44 -11.49 -9.05 7.77
N ASP A 45 -10.97 -10.09 7.11
CA ASP A 45 -9.72 -10.73 7.53
C ASP A 45 -8.56 -9.73 7.40
N ILE A 46 -7.63 -9.79 8.36
CA ILE A 46 -6.46 -8.91 8.33
C ILE A 46 -5.66 -9.05 7.03
N GLY A 47 -5.58 -10.25 6.48
CA GLY A 47 -4.86 -10.52 5.22
C GLY A 47 -5.48 -9.85 3.99
N ALA A 48 -6.74 -9.39 4.09
CA ALA A 48 -7.40 -8.63 3.02
C ALA A 48 -7.05 -7.13 3.06
N VAL A 49 -6.38 -6.68 4.12
CA VAL A 49 -5.90 -5.30 4.23
C VAL A 49 -4.50 -5.23 3.63
N THR A 50 -4.31 -4.35 2.68
CA THR A 50 -3.03 -4.15 2.00
C THR A 50 -2.24 -3.08 2.73
N GLU A 51 -1.06 -3.43 3.23
CA GLU A 51 -0.12 -2.49 3.83
C GLU A 51 0.92 -2.09 2.79
N ALA A 52 1.04 -0.79 2.54
CA ALA A 52 2.09 -0.25 1.66
C ALA A 52 3.25 0.21 2.54
N ARG A 53 4.43 -0.36 2.33
CA ARG A 53 5.62 -0.03 3.12
C ARG A 53 6.82 0.20 2.23
N VAL A 54 7.62 1.20 2.58
CA VAL A 54 8.88 1.51 1.88
C VAL A 54 10.00 0.67 2.48
N TYR A 55 10.74 0.03 1.60
CA TYR A 55 11.98 -0.68 1.92
C TYR A 55 13.11 -0.12 1.07
N LEU A 56 14.34 -0.44 1.43
CA LEU A 56 15.51 -0.12 0.64
C LEU A 56 16.08 -1.40 0.04
N LEU A 57 16.25 -1.42 -1.27
CA LEU A 57 16.92 -2.49 -1.99
C LEU A 57 18.23 -1.94 -2.53
N ASP A 58 19.36 -2.39 -1.96
CA ASP A 58 20.69 -1.82 -2.24
C ASP A 58 20.67 -0.28 -2.09
N ASP A 59 20.07 0.19 -1.00
CA ASP A 59 19.91 1.61 -0.64
C ASP A 59 18.94 2.42 -1.53
N ASP A 60 18.29 1.79 -2.51
CA ASP A 60 17.27 2.44 -3.34
C ASP A 60 15.87 2.17 -2.81
N PRO A 61 15.01 3.18 -2.69
CA PRO A 61 13.66 2.98 -2.15
C PRO A 61 12.78 2.18 -3.12
N ILE A 62 12.09 1.19 -2.56
CA ILE A 62 11.06 0.40 -3.22
C ILE A 62 9.82 0.36 -2.37
N LEU A 63 8.69 0.01 -2.96
CA LEU A 63 7.44 -0.18 -2.25
C LEU A 63 7.07 -1.65 -2.22
N LEU A 64 6.76 -2.15 -1.04
CA LEU A 64 6.16 -3.48 -0.87
C LEU A 64 4.69 -3.31 -0.49
N LEU A 65 3.82 -4.01 -1.19
CA LEU A 65 2.41 -4.12 -0.84
C LEU A 65 2.21 -5.48 -0.18
N LEU A 66 1.91 -5.47 1.10
CA LEU A 66 1.89 -6.65 1.95
C LEU A 66 0.48 -7.00 2.40
N ALA A 67 0.18 -8.28 2.51
CA ALA A 67 -1.03 -8.72 3.23
C ALA A 67 -0.88 -8.35 4.71
N GLY A 68 -1.93 -7.82 5.30
CA GLY A 68 -1.91 -7.39 6.69
C GLY A 68 -1.44 -8.50 7.62
N GLY A 69 -0.53 -8.18 8.50
CA GLY A 69 0.06 -9.13 9.44
C GLY A 69 1.10 -10.08 8.85
N HIS A 70 1.33 -10.05 7.56
CA HIS A 70 2.34 -10.93 6.92
C HIS A 70 3.74 -10.36 7.14
N ARG A 71 4.64 -11.16 7.69
CA ARG A 71 6.01 -10.75 7.94
C ARG A 71 6.89 -10.95 6.72
N VAL A 72 7.72 -9.96 6.46
CA VAL A 72 8.72 -10.02 5.39
C VAL A 72 9.98 -10.70 5.93
N ASP A 73 10.42 -11.76 5.24
CA ASP A 73 11.76 -12.32 5.45
C ASP A 73 12.73 -11.50 4.61
N LEU A 74 13.48 -10.61 5.25
CA LEU A 74 14.38 -9.70 4.55
C LEU A 74 15.45 -10.43 3.76
N GLY A 75 15.99 -11.51 4.31
CA GLY A 75 17.04 -12.29 3.64
C GLY A 75 16.53 -12.97 2.39
N ARG A 76 15.43 -13.72 2.50
CA ARG A 76 14.85 -14.45 1.37
C ARG A 76 14.31 -13.51 0.31
N THR A 77 13.61 -12.46 0.73
CA THR A 77 13.06 -11.48 -0.21
C THR A 77 14.18 -10.75 -0.94
N GLY A 78 15.24 -10.37 -0.22
CA GLY A 78 16.41 -9.74 -0.83
C GLY A 78 17.05 -10.64 -1.91
N ILE A 79 17.17 -11.93 -1.64
CA ILE A 79 17.70 -12.88 -2.64
C ILE A 79 16.80 -12.90 -3.88
N ARG A 80 15.47 -12.96 -3.70
CA ARG A 80 14.53 -12.94 -4.84
C ARG A 80 14.64 -11.66 -5.66
N LEU A 81 14.90 -10.54 -5.00
CA LEU A 81 15.04 -9.23 -5.65
C LEU A 81 16.50 -8.93 -6.07
N GLU A 82 17.39 -9.88 -5.86
CA GLU A 82 18.81 -9.77 -6.25
C GLU A 82 19.52 -8.59 -5.60
N GLY A 83 19.24 -8.35 -4.32
CA GLY A 83 19.86 -7.25 -3.58
C GLY A 83 19.71 -7.39 -2.08
N ARG A 84 20.27 -6.42 -1.37
CA ARG A 84 20.14 -6.35 0.09
C ARG A 84 18.90 -5.56 0.45
N LEU A 85 17.95 -6.21 1.10
CA LEU A 85 16.69 -5.58 1.51
C LEU A 85 16.76 -5.16 2.97
N THR A 86 16.48 -3.89 3.23
CA THR A 86 16.40 -3.32 4.59
C THR A 86 15.14 -2.47 4.71
N ALA A 87 14.66 -2.32 5.94
CA ALA A 87 13.52 -1.44 6.20
C ALA A 87 13.94 0.02 6.09
N ALA A 88 13.10 0.85 5.49
CA ALA A 88 13.30 2.30 5.48
C ALA A 88 12.79 2.90 6.80
N SER A 89 13.41 4.00 7.25
CA SER A 89 12.88 4.77 8.36
C SER A 89 11.55 5.43 7.99
N GLU A 90 10.73 5.75 9.00
CA GLU A 90 9.48 6.46 8.77
C GLU A 90 9.70 7.81 8.08
N GLU A 91 10.78 8.51 8.46
CA GLU A 91 11.13 9.80 7.87
C GLU A 91 11.45 9.66 6.38
N LEU A 92 12.27 8.68 6.01
CA LEU A 92 12.60 8.43 4.61
C LEU A 92 11.36 8.01 3.82
N ALA A 93 10.55 7.13 4.41
CA ALA A 93 9.30 6.70 3.78
C ALA A 93 8.39 7.90 3.48
N ARG A 94 8.24 8.82 4.43
CA ARG A 94 7.45 10.04 4.23
C ARG A 94 8.04 10.93 3.13
N GLN A 95 9.34 11.06 3.08
CA GLN A 95 10.01 11.86 2.05
C GLN A 95 9.76 11.33 0.66
N VAL A 96 9.86 10.02 0.46
CA VAL A 96 9.74 9.42 -0.87
C VAL A 96 8.29 9.21 -1.32
N THR A 97 7.36 9.04 -0.39
CA THR A 97 5.94 8.84 -0.71
C THR A 97 5.12 10.13 -0.66
N GLY A 98 5.55 11.10 0.14
CA GLY A 98 4.75 12.27 0.45
C GLY A 98 3.53 11.96 1.31
N GLN A 99 3.48 10.79 1.94
CA GLN A 99 2.35 10.26 2.69
C GLN A 99 2.79 9.78 4.07
N PRO A 100 1.89 9.85 5.09
CA PRO A 100 2.24 9.35 6.42
C PRO A 100 2.42 7.82 6.41
N ALA A 101 3.29 7.31 7.30
CA ALA A 101 3.61 5.89 7.36
C ALA A 101 2.39 5.00 7.59
N ASP A 102 1.44 5.44 8.41
CA ASP A 102 0.21 4.71 8.73
C ASP A 102 -0.93 4.98 7.76
N GLY A 103 -0.69 5.74 6.70
CA GLY A 103 -1.68 6.07 5.68
C GLY A 103 -1.14 5.92 4.26
N THR A 104 -0.01 5.24 4.09
CA THR A 104 0.61 5.11 2.77
C THR A 104 -0.26 4.33 1.80
N ALA A 105 -0.51 4.94 0.64
CA ALA A 105 -1.25 4.33 -0.46
C ALA A 105 -0.28 3.62 -1.43
N PRO A 106 -0.80 2.68 -2.24
CA PRO A 106 0.00 2.03 -3.27
C PRO A 106 0.48 2.95 -4.39
N VAL A 107 -0.16 4.10 -4.57
CA VAL A 107 0.11 5.05 -5.66
C VAL A 107 -0.01 6.49 -5.15
N GLY A 108 0.25 7.45 -6.02
CA GLY A 108 0.11 8.88 -5.70
C GLY A 108 1.37 9.48 -5.10
N HIS A 109 2.51 8.86 -5.30
CA HIS A 109 3.81 9.32 -4.80
C HIS A 109 4.43 10.35 -5.75
N PRO A 110 5.28 11.27 -5.23
CA PRO A 110 5.95 12.26 -6.08
C PRO A 110 6.77 11.64 -7.20
N THR A 111 7.40 10.50 -6.92
CA THR A 111 8.15 9.70 -7.90
C THR A 111 7.61 8.28 -7.85
N ASN A 112 7.45 7.65 -9.01
CA ASN A 112 7.03 6.26 -9.04
C ASN A 112 8.12 5.38 -8.44
N LEU A 113 7.73 4.59 -7.43
CA LEU A 113 8.62 3.64 -6.79
C LEU A 113 8.47 2.27 -7.45
N PRO A 114 9.58 1.54 -7.68
CA PRO A 114 9.46 0.12 -8.03
C PRO A 114 8.60 -0.56 -6.97
N THR A 115 7.57 -1.29 -7.40
CA THR A 115 6.58 -1.87 -6.52
C THR A 115 6.55 -3.38 -6.67
N TYR A 116 6.54 -4.07 -5.54
CA TYR A 116 6.41 -5.52 -5.47
C TYR A 116 5.21 -5.86 -4.61
N ILE A 117 4.48 -6.90 -5.00
CA ILE A 117 3.19 -7.22 -4.40
C ILE A 117 3.24 -8.61 -3.80
N ASP A 118 2.94 -8.70 -2.51
CA ASP A 118 2.89 -9.95 -1.77
C ASP A 118 1.87 -10.91 -2.39
N ASN A 119 2.33 -12.08 -2.82
CA ASN A 119 1.47 -13.10 -3.38
C ASN A 119 0.32 -13.52 -2.45
N ALA A 120 0.50 -13.37 -1.14
CA ALA A 120 -0.57 -13.71 -0.18
C ALA A 120 -1.82 -12.86 -0.38
N LEU A 121 -1.70 -11.67 -0.96
CA LEU A 121 -2.86 -10.82 -1.28
C LEU A 121 -3.78 -11.47 -2.32
N SER A 122 -3.27 -12.36 -3.16
CA SER A 122 -4.07 -13.04 -4.17
C SER A 122 -5.08 -14.03 -3.60
N ARG A 123 -4.98 -14.35 -2.31
CA ARG A 123 -5.89 -15.26 -1.62
C ARG A 123 -7.27 -14.64 -1.35
N HIS A 124 -7.37 -13.31 -1.46
CA HIS A 124 -8.60 -12.58 -1.18
C HIS A 124 -9.16 -11.99 -2.46
N ARG A 125 -10.46 -12.18 -2.68
CA ARG A 125 -11.15 -11.62 -3.84
C ARG A 125 -11.17 -10.10 -3.81
N GLU A 126 -11.33 -9.54 -2.62
CA GLU A 126 -11.45 -8.11 -2.39
C GLU A 126 -10.39 -7.67 -1.39
N LEU A 127 -9.67 -6.61 -1.74
CA LEU A 127 -8.63 -6.03 -0.92
C LEU A 127 -8.98 -4.59 -0.55
N TRP A 128 -8.45 -4.15 0.58
CA TRP A 128 -8.60 -2.78 1.06
C TRP A 128 -7.22 -2.17 1.26
N ALA A 129 -7.03 -0.96 0.75
CA ALA A 129 -5.77 -0.24 0.86
C ALA A 129 -6.02 1.18 1.35
N CYS A 130 -5.00 1.78 1.98
CA CYS A 130 -5.08 3.19 2.38
C CYS A 130 -5.07 4.11 1.17
N GLY A 131 -5.76 5.22 1.32
CA GLY A 131 -5.86 6.25 0.28
C GLY A 131 -4.93 7.43 0.49
N GLY A 132 -3.88 7.31 1.31
CA GLY A 132 -2.91 8.38 1.56
C GLY A 132 -3.09 9.08 2.90
N HIS A 133 -4.05 8.67 3.70
CA HIS A 133 -4.32 9.20 5.04
C HIS A 133 -4.89 8.09 5.91
N PRO A 134 -4.59 8.05 7.24
CA PRO A 134 -5.01 6.94 8.11
C PRO A 134 -6.51 6.67 8.16
N ASN A 135 -7.36 7.64 7.85
CA ASN A 135 -8.82 7.44 7.85
C ASN A 135 -9.40 7.24 6.45
N THR A 136 -8.57 7.03 5.43
CA THR A 136 -9.03 6.83 4.06
C THR A 136 -8.73 5.43 3.59
N LEU A 137 -9.66 4.84 2.83
CA LEU A 137 -9.54 3.49 2.29
C LEU A 137 -10.12 3.44 0.89
N PHE A 138 -9.60 2.55 0.07
CA PHE A 138 -10.24 2.20 -1.17
C PHE A 138 -10.24 0.68 -1.37
N ARG A 139 -11.28 0.22 -2.06
CA ARG A 139 -11.45 -1.19 -2.38
C ARG A 139 -10.77 -1.50 -3.70
N THR A 140 -10.08 -2.62 -3.76
CA THR A 140 -9.37 -3.04 -4.95
C THR A 140 -9.28 -4.57 -5.02
N SER A 141 -8.47 -5.09 -5.92
CA SER A 141 -8.17 -6.52 -6.05
C SER A 141 -6.69 -6.70 -6.35
N PHE A 142 -6.21 -7.94 -6.23
CA PHE A 142 -4.82 -8.26 -6.55
C PHE A 142 -4.47 -7.86 -7.99
N SER A 143 -5.32 -8.21 -8.96
CA SER A 143 -5.09 -7.88 -10.36
C SER A 143 -5.10 -6.38 -10.63
N GLU A 144 -5.97 -5.63 -9.94
CA GLU A 144 -5.98 -4.18 -10.04
C GLU A 144 -4.71 -3.57 -9.46
N LEU A 145 -4.23 -4.06 -8.30
CA LEU A 145 -2.99 -3.60 -7.71
C LEU A 145 -1.81 -3.79 -8.66
N VAL A 146 -1.72 -4.95 -9.31
CA VAL A 146 -0.69 -5.20 -10.31
C VAL A 146 -0.78 -4.17 -11.44
N ARG A 147 -1.97 -3.91 -11.92
CA ARG A 147 -2.17 -2.98 -13.05
C ARG A 147 -1.87 -1.53 -12.69
N ILE A 148 -2.40 -1.04 -11.56
CA ILE A 148 -2.24 0.38 -11.19
C ILE A 148 -0.83 0.73 -10.73
N THR A 149 -0.06 -0.25 -10.27
CA THR A 149 1.31 -0.01 -9.80
C THR A 149 2.38 -0.47 -10.79
N ALA A 150 2.00 -1.23 -11.82
CA ALA A 150 2.93 -1.97 -12.68
C ALA A 150 3.86 -2.89 -11.84
N GLY A 151 3.36 -3.35 -10.70
CA GLY A 151 4.14 -4.11 -9.74
C GLY A 151 4.31 -5.58 -10.13
N LEU A 152 5.31 -6.22 -9.52
CA LEU A 152 5.57 -7.64 -9.68
C LEU A 152 5.15 -8.39 -8.43
N ALA A 153 4.42 -9.48 -8.61
CA ALA A 153 4.05 -10.35 -7.51
C ALA A 153 5.26 -11.18 -7.06
N ILE A 154 5.47 -11.23 -5.76
CA ILE A 154 6.57 -12.00 -5.14
C ILE A 154 6.12 -12.66 -3.86
N ASP A 155 6.87 -13.69 -3.44
CA ASP A 155 6.78 -14.21 -2.08
C ASP A 155 7.71 -13.41 -1.18
N VAL A 156 7.24 -13.05 0.01
CA VAL A 156 7.99 -12.20 0.96
C VAL A 156 8.45 -12.97 2.20
N ASP A 157 8.23 -14.27 2.25
CA ASP A 157 8.64 -15.15 3.35
C ASP A 157 9.38 -16.40 2.86
#